data_9104afff0320cd3ef57f327d0422373b
#
_entry.id   9104afff0320cd3ef57f327d0422373b
#
_cell.length_a   1.000
_cell.length_b   1.000
_cell.length_c   1.000
_cell.angle_alpha   90.00
_cell.angle_beta   90.00
_cell.angle_gamma   90.00
#
_symmetry.space_group_name_H-M   'P 1'
#
loop_
_entity.id
_entity.type
_entity.pdbx_description
1 polymer ?
#
loop_
_entity_poly.entity_id
_entity_poly.type
_entity_poly.pdbx_seq_one_letter_code
_entity_poly.pdbx_strand_id
1 'polypeptide(L)'
;MYVNTSKRVNTRLFAGEAGRYQNPLPGTVVDSAITDKDVYEFYLVSVAAKQGMSTPTRYTVIYDTIGASPHMIESLTYKLCFTYYNVSGAIKEPSVIRYAHRLAALVGERGGRGHAPPQPHPGFEQKDPALYFI
;
A
#
# COMPACT_ATOMS: atom_id res chain seq x y z
N MET A 1 -2.67 -15.30 1.50
CA MET A 1 -1.78 -14.38 2.25
C MET A 1 -2.56 -13.15 2.66
N TYR A 2 -2.47 -12.73 3.92
CA TYR A 2 -3.05 -11.48 4.44
C TYR A 2 -1.94 -10.56 4.92
N VAL A 3 -1.95 -9.33 4.39
CA VAL A 3 -0.98 -8.28 4.74
C VAL A 3 -1.72 -7.05 5.24
N ASN A 4 -1.46 -6.67 6.48
CA ASN A 4 -1.96 -5.42 7.05
C ASN A 4 -1.06 -4.27 6.62
N THR A 5 -1.66 -3.13 6.26
CA THR A 5 -0.94 -1.96 5.77
C THR A 5 -1.23 -0.74 6.63
N SER A 6 -0.18 -0.17 7.22
CA SER A 6 -0.25 1.04 8.05
C SER A 6 0.48 2.20 7.37
N LYS A 7 -0.30 3.19 6.90
CA LYS A 7 0.22 4.38 6.19
C LYS A 7 0.64 5.52 7.12
N ARG A 8 0.06 5.57 8.31
CA ARG A 8 0.29 6.60 9.31
C ARG A 8 1.21 6.05 10.38
N VAL A 9 2.51 6.01 10.08
CA VAL A 9 3.54 5.60 11.02
C VAL A 9 4.41 6.78 11.43
N ASN A 10 4.86 6.78 12.68
CA ASN A 10 5.75 7.81 13.20
C ASN A 10 7.22 7.58 12.80
N THR A 11 7.54 6.39 12.32
CA THR A 11 8.87 6.01 11.86
C THR A 11 9.34 6.91 10.72
N ARG A 12 10.58 7.34 10.78
CA ARG A 12 11.27 8.08 9.72
C ARG A 12 12.55 7.34 9.37
N LEU A 13 12.80 7.20 8.10
CA LEU A 13 13.99 6.54 7.57
C LEU A 13 14.89 7.57 6.92
N PHE A 14 16.18 7.46 7.20
CA PHE A 14 17.22 8.30 6.63
C PHE A 14 18.30 7.42 6.06
N ALA A 15 18.86 7.83 4.93
CA ALA A 15 20.06 7.27 4.35
C ALA A 15 21.23 8.22 4.57
N GLY A 16 22.45 7.69 4.67
CA GLY A 16 23.67 8.50 4.80
C GLY A 16 24.43 8.24 6.11
N GLU A 17 25.49 8.97 6.26
CA GLU A 17 26.38 8.91 7.43
C GLU A 17 26.15 10.09 8.37
N ALA A 18 26.71 10.01 9.57
CA ALA A 18 26.56 11.02 10.61
C ALA A 18 26.85 12.44 10.08
N GLY A 19 25.85 13.30 10.18
CA GLY A 19 25.91 14.70 9.76
C GLY A 19 25.50 14.97 8.30
N ARG A 20 25.24 13.93 7.48
CA ARG A 20 24.76 14.05 6.09
C ARG A 20 23.59 13.11 5.81
N TYR A 21 22.48 13.38 6.45
CA TYR A 21 21.27 12.59 6.26
C TYR A 21 20.48 13.08 5.05
N GLN A 22 19.99 12.12 4.27
CA GLN A 22 19.11 12.36 3.13
C GLN A 22 17.91 11.40 3.16
N ASN A 23 16.90 11.70 2.38
CA ASN A 23 15.78 10.78 2.23
C ASN A 23 16.24 9.49 1.53
N PRO A 24 15.76 8.31 1.97
CA PRO A 24 16.05 7.07 1.28
C PRO A 24 15.42 7.08 -0.13
N LEU A 25 16.03 6.34 -1.04
CA LEU A 25 15.53 6.19 -2.40
C LEU A 25 14.22 5.39 -2.43
N PRO A 26 13.34 5.65 -3.41
CA PRO A 26 12.18 4.79 -3.66
C PRO A 26 12.62 3.33 -3.87
N GLY A 27 11.89 2.41 -3.29
CA GLY A 27 12.24 0.98 -3.25
C GLY A 27 13.04 0.57 -2.03
N THR A 28 13.45 1.51 -1.16
CA THR A 28 14.11 1.16 0.11
C THR A 28 13.17 0.38 1.00
N VAL A 29 13.62 -0.79 1.43
CA VAL A 29 12.95 -1.68 2.39
C VAL A 29 13.77 -1.78 3.67
N VAL A 30 13.10 -1.83 4.81
CA VAL A 30 13.69 -2.14 6.12
C VAL A 30 12.81 -3.22 6.75
N ASP A 31 13.34 -4.43 6.85
CA ASP A 31 12.68 -5.63 7.37
C ASP A 31 13.32 -6.16 8.67
N SER A 32 14.25 -5.40 9.22
CA SER A 32 15.02 -5.78 10.41
C SER A 32 15.27 -4.56 11.30
N ALA A 33 15.87 -4.77 12.46
CA ALA A 33 16.26 -3.77 13.45
C ALA A 33 15.12 -2.99 14.13
N ILE A 34 14.09 -2.56 13.39
CA ILE A 34 12.95 -1.77 13.88
C ILE A 34 11.61 -2.49 13.72
N THR A 35 11.65 -3.72 13.22
CA THR A 35 10.48 -4.57 12.99
C THR A 35 10.18 -5.45 14.20
N ASP A 36 8.94 -5.92 14.31
CA ASP A 36 8.55 -6.89 15.31
C ASP A 36 9.25 -8.24 15.04
N LYS A 37 9.66 -8.94 16.12
CA LYS A 37 10.33 -10.23 16.03
C LYS A 37 9.36 -11.41 15.89
N ASP A 38 8.13 -11.23 16.32
CA ASP A 38 7.14 -12.30 16.38
C ASP A 38 6.32 -12.44 15.09
N VAL A 39 6.35 -11.41 14.25
CA VAL A 39 5.64 -11.39 12.96
C VAL A 39 6.53 -10.85 11.86
N TYR A 40 6.34 -11.34 10.63
CA TYR A 40 7.06 -10.78 9.51
C TYR A 40 6.52 -9.38 9.17
N GLU A 41 7.35 -8.39 9.40
CA GLU A 41 7.03 -6.97 9.22
C GLU A 41 8.14 -6.28 8.43
N PHE A 42 7.76 -5.36 7.56
CA PHE A 42 8.71 -4.51 6.85
C PHE A 42 8.16 -3.11 6.59
N TYR A 43 9.08 -2.18 6.42
CA TYR A 43 8.81 -0.79 6.04
C TYR A 43 9.29 -0.57 4.61
N LEU A 44 8.45 0.02 3.77
CA LEU A 44 8.76 0.32 2.37
C LEU A 44 8.59 1.82 2.10
N VAL A 45 9.60 2.42 1.50
CA VAL A 45 9.53 3.76 0.89
C VAL A 45 9.29 3.58 -0.60
N SER A 46 8.04 3.70 -1.04
CA SER A 46 7.68 3.50 -2.46
C SER A 46 7.84 4.75 -3.32
N VAL A 47 7.78 5.95 -2.71
CA VAL A 47 7.82 7.24 -3.41
C VAL A 47 8.80 8.18 -2.74
N ALA A 48 9.58 8.90 -3.56
CA ALA A 48 10.42 9.98 -3.05
C ALA A 48 9.59 11.13 -2.46
N ALA A 49 10.03 11.68 -1.34
CA ALA A 49 9.43 12.90 -0.83
C ALA A 49 9.78 14.08 -1.75
N LYS A 50 8.76 14.79 -2.21
CA LYS A 50 8.95 16.05 -2.98
C LYS A 50 9.42 17.20 -2.08
N GLN A 51 8.97 17.19 -0.84
CA GLN A 51 9.37 18.14 0.21
C GLN A 51 9.39 17.42 1.56
N GLY A 52 10.31 17.82 2.44
CA GLY A 52 10.44 17.25 3.77
C GLY A 52 10.99 15.83 3.78
N MET A 53 10.56 15.03 4.75
CA MET A 53 11.06 13.69 4.99
C MET A 53 10.17 12.61 4.38
N SER A 54 10.79 11.58 3.80
CA SER A 54 10.08 10.38 3.34
C SER A 54 9.45 9.64 4.51
N THR A 55 8.16 9.34 4.37
CA THR A 55 7.42 8.53 5.35
C THR A 55 7.22 7.15 4.78
N PRO A 56 7.77 6.09 5.38
CA PRO A 56 7.55 4.73 4.92
C PRO A 56 6.10 4.30 5.17
N THR A 57 5.70 3.24 4.49
CA THR A 57 4.49 2.49 4.78
C THR A 57 4.91 1.18 5.44
N ARG A 58 4.25 0.82 6.56
CA ARG A 58 4.49 -0.43 7.29
C ARG A 58 3.55 -1.51 6.77
N TYR A 59 4.10 -2.68 6.54
CA TYR A 59 3.39 -3.89 6.14
C TYR A 59 3.66 -4.99 7.16
N THR A 60 2.61 -5.65 7.63
CA THR A 60 2.68 -6.76 8.58
C THR A 60 1.99 -7.96 7.96
N VAL A 61 2.71 -9.04 7.75
CA VAL A 61 2.15 -10.29 7.21
C VAL A 61 1.52 -11.06 8.35
N ILE A 62 0.19 -11.08 8.38
CA ILE A 62 -0.57 -11.75 9.45
C ILE A 62 -0.72 -13.24 9.17
N TYR A 63 -0.87 -13.59 7.89
CA TYR A 63 -1.13 -14.97 7.50
C TYR A 63 -0.61 -15.25 6.10
N ASP A 64 0.19 -16.29 5.95
CA ASP A 64 0.71 -16.74 4.66
C ASP A 64 0.51 -18.26 4.49
N THR A 65 -0.19 -18.65 3.44
CA THR A 65 -0.35 -20.04 2.98
C THR A 65 0.39 -20.31 1.68
N ILE A 66 1.01 -19.27 1.10
CA ILE A 66 1.69 -19.38 -0.18
C ILE A 66 3.14 -19.84 0.03
N GLY A 67 3.69 -19.57 1.22
CA GLY A 67 5.09 -19.82 1.52
C GLY A 67 6.03 -18.91 0.72
N ALA A 68 5.59 -17.68 0.44
CA ALA A 68 6.39 -16.73 -0.31
C ALA A 68 7.60 -16.26 0.51
N SER A 69 8.76 -16.15 -0.13
CA SER A 69 9.93 -15.59 0.55
C SER A 69 9.73 -14.11 0.90
N PRO A 70 10.37 -13.60 1.97
CA PRO A 70 10.35 -12.19 2.33
C PRO A 70 10.60 -11.27 1.14
N HIS A 71 11.67 -11.50 0.41
CA HIS A 71 12.01 -10.72 -0.79
C HIS A 71 10.92 -10.74 -1.88
N MET A 72 10.23 -11.86 -2.04
CA MET A 72 9.12 -11.97 -3.00
C MET A 72 7.94 -11.10 -2.58
N ILE A 73 7.59 -11.09 -1.29
CA ILE A 73 6.51 -10.27 -0.73
C ILE A 73 6.83 -8.77 -0.87
N GLU A 74 8.04 -8.36 -0.52
CA GLU A 74 8.52 -6.98 -0.64
C GLU A 74 8.51 -6.49 -2.09
N SER A 75 9.09 -7.30 -2.98
CA SER A 75 9.16 -7.00 -4.41
C SER A 75 7.77 -6.88 -5.03
N LEU A 76 6.86 -7.81 -4.71
CA LEU A 76 5.47 -7.76 -5.14
C LEU A 76 4.76 -6.51 -4.62
N THR A 77 4.92 -6.22 -3.33
CA THR A 77 4.33 -5.04 -2.68
C THR A 77 4.78 -3.75 -3.36
N TYR A 78 6.08 -3.62 -3.65
CA TYR A 78 6.63 -2.46 -4.35
C TYR A 78 6.10 -2.36 -5.79
N LYS A 79 6.06 -3.45 -6.54
CA LYS A 79 5.51 -3.50 -7.90
C LYS A 79 4.04 -3.08 -7.94
N LEU A 80 3.23 -3.50 -6.97
CA LEU A 80 1.84 -3.11 -6.86
C LEU A 80 1.63 -1.60 -6.60
N CYS A 81 2.65 -0.88 -6.14
CA CYS A 81 2.60 0.58 -6.02
C CYS A 81 2.63 1.29 -7.38
N PHE A 82 3.04 0.62 -8.47
CA PHE A 82 3.09 1.18 -9.83
C PHE A 82 1.85 0.86 -10.67
N THR A 83 0.95 0.04 -10.19
CA THR A 83 -0.21 -0.45 -10.96
C THR A 83 -1.47 0.41 -10.80
N TYR A 84 -1.35 1.60 -10.21
CA TYR A 84 -2.48 2.51 -10.07
C TYR A 84 -2.71 3.30 -11.36
N TYR A 85 -3.83 3.05 -12.03
CA TYR A 85 -4.12 3.55 -13.37
C TYR A 85 -4.08 5.09 -13.50
N ASN A 86 -4.49 5.82 -12.46
CA ASN A 86 -4.63 7.28 -12.49
C ASN A 86 -3.31 8.05 -12.32
N VAL A 87 -2.19 7.36 -12.10
CA VAL A 87 -0.88 7.99 -11.88
C VAL A 87 0.19 7.25 -12.67
N SER A 88 1.00 7.98 -13.42
CA SER A 88 2.06 7.42 -14.26
C SER A 88 3.33 6.97 -13.50
N GLY A 89 3.30 6.91 -12.18
CA GLY A 89 4.43 6.52 -11.34
C GLY A 89 3.98 5.74 -10.12
N ALA A 90 4.92 5.48 -9.21
CA ALA A 90 4.60 4.81 -7.96
C ALA A 90 3.72 5.68 -7.07
N ILE A 91 2.80 5.05 -6.37
CA ILE A 91 2.04 5.63 -5.27
C ILE A 91 2.53 5.08 -3.94
N LYS A 92 2.15 5.72 -2.83
CA LYS A 92 2.64 5.40 -1.49
C LYS A 92 2.24 4.01 -0.99
N GLU A 93 1.18 3.44 -1.52
CA GLU A 93 0.59 2.16 -1.14
C GLU A 93 0.26 1.30 -2.36
N PRO A 94 0.14 -0.02 -2.25
CA PRO A 94 -0.36 -0.87 -3.32
C PRO A 94 -1.69 -0.38 -3.91
N SER A 95 -1.82 -0.42 -5.22
CA SER A 95 -3.01 0.08 -5.95
C SER A 95 -4.32 -0.53 -5.47
N VAL A 96 -4.31 -1.80 -5.07
CA VAL A 96 -5.49 -2.50 -4.53
C VAL A 96 -6.08 -1.80 -3.32
N ILE A 97 -5.23 -1.24 -2.45
CA ILE A 97 -5.66 -0.48 -1.27
C ILE A 97 -6.27 0.86 -1.72
N ARG A 98 -5.66 1.50 -2.72
CA ARG A 98 -6.14 2.77 -3.25
C ARG A 98 -7.50 2.60 -3.92
N TYR A 99 -7.68 1.54 -4.69
CA TYR A 99 -8.97 1.21 -5.30
C TYR A 99 -10.04 0.91 -4.24
N ALA A 100 -9.72 0.12 -3.22
CA ALA A 100 -10.64 -0.14 -2.11
C ALA A 100 -11.09 1.16 -1.41
N HIS A 101 -10.18 2.11 -1.19
CA HIS A 101 -10.52 3.41 -0.63
C HIS A 101 -11.44 4.22 -1.56
N ARG A 102 -11.22 4.21 -2.86
CA ARG A 102 -12.10 4.92 -3.81
C ARG A 102 -13.49 4.30 -3.85
N LEU A 103 -13.57 2.98 -3.86
CA LEU A 103 -14.85 2.30 -3.78
C LEU A 103 -15.58 2.62 -2.47
N ALA A 104 -14.88 2.58 -1.34
CA ALA A 104 -15.47 2.92 -0.05
C ALA A 104 -15.97 4.38 0.00
N ALA A 105 -15.22 5.32 -0.58
CA ALA A 105 -15.64 6.72 -0.70
C ALA A 105 -16.91 6.84 -1.55
N LEU A 106 -16.95 6.20 -2.72
CA LEU A 106 -18.11 6.19 -3.60
C LEU A 106 -19.36 5.62 -2.91
N VAL A 107 -19.20 4.52 -2.17
CA VAL A 107 -20.28 3.91 -1.37
C VAL A 107 -20.73 4.87 -0.27
N GLY A 108 -19.78 5.52 0.41
CA GLY A 108 -20.08 6.49 1.47
C GLY A 108 -20.81 7.73 0.98
N GLU A 109 -20.47 8.22 -0.21
CA GLU A 109 -21.14 9.39 -0.82
C GLU A 109 -22.57 9.08 -1.29
N ARG A 110 -22.81 7.86 -1.79
CA ARG A 110 -24.10 7.43 -2.34
C ARG A 110 -24.99 6.74 -1.32
N GLY A 111 -24.40 6.06 -0.36
CA GLY A 111 -25.10 5.34 0.70
C GLY A 111 -25.32 6.20 1.94
N GLY A 112 -26.18 7.21 1.87
CA GLY A 112 -26.57 7.94 3.08
C GLY A 112 -27.04 7.00 4.19
N ARG A 113 -27.05 7.47 5.46
CA ARG A 113 -27.45 6.67 6.62
C ARG A 113 -28.79 5.97 6.35
N GLY A 114 -28.77 4.64 6.25
CA GLY A 114 -29.97 3.81 6.06
C GLY A 114 -30.21 3.26 4.66
N HIS A 115 -29.35 3.51 3.69
CA HIS A 115 -29.44 2.91 2.35
C HIS A 115 -28.50 1.70 2.24
N ALA A 116 -28.97 0.66 1.55
CA ALA A 116 -28.13 -0.49 1.22
C ALA A 116 -26.93 -0.02 0.36
N PRO A 117 -25.73 -0.62 0.53
CA PRO A 117 -24.60 -0.30 -0.31
C PRO A 117 -24.96 -0.50 -1.78
N PRO A 118 -24.51 0.40 -2.69
CA PRO A 118 -24.77 0.25 -4.11
C PRO A 118 -24.23 -1.10 -4.61
N GLN A 119 -25.12 -1.88 -5.21
CA GLN A 119 -24.78 -3.16 -5.81
C GLN A 119 -24.21 -2.91 -7.22
N PRO A 120 -23.19 -3.66 -7.65
CA PRO A 120 -22.75 -3.61 -9.04
C PRO A 120 -23.92 -3.93 -9.97
N HIS A 121 -24.01 -3.21 -11.09
CA HIS A 121 -25.01 -3.56 -12.11
C HIS A 121 -24.76 -4.99 -12.62
N PRO A 122 -25.79 -5.85 -12.77
CA PRO A 122 -25.61 -7.25 -13.18
C PRO A 122 -24.81 -7.43 -14.48
N GLY A 123 -24.80 -6.44 -15.36
CA GLY A 123 -23.97 -6.45 -16.57
C GLY A 123 -22.45 -6.38 -16.32
N PHE A 124 -22.02 -6.02 -15.11
CA PHE A 124 -20.60 -6.04 -14.70
C PHE A 124 -20.15 -7.41 -14.17
N GLU A 125 -21.08 -8.28 -13.80
CA GLU A 125 -20.75 -9.62 -13.29
C GLU A 125 -20.36 -10.61 -14.38
N GLN A 126 -20.64 -10.30 -15.66
CA GLN A 126 -20.60 -11.31 -16.71
C GLN A 126 -19.32 -11.41 -17.54
N LYS A 127 -18.43 -10.43 -17.62
CA LYS A 127 -17.25 -10.57 -18.51
C LYS A 127 -15.95 -9.89 -18.11
N ASP A 128 -15.99 -8.77 -17.45
CA ASP A 128 -14.77 -8.08 -16.95
C ASP A 128 -15.14 -7.25 -15.73
N PRO A 129 -14.50 -7.45 -14.59
CA PRO A 129 -14.66 -6.56 -13.45
C PRO A 129 -14.04 -5.21 -13.80
N ALA A 130 -14.75 -4.43 -14.58
CA ALA A 130 -14.32 -3.08 -14.91
C ALA A 130 -14.23 -2.26 -13.61
N LEU A 131 -13.14 -1.53 -13.45
CA LEU A 131 -12.94 -0.64 -12.33
C LEU A 131 -13.82 0.62 -12.52
N TYR A 132 -15.14 0.45 -12.47
CA TYR A 132 -16.13 1.52 -12.70
C TYR A 132 -16.11 2.66 -11.67
N PHE A 133 -15.31 2.52 -10.63
CA PHE A 133 -15.15 3.48 -9.53
C PHE A 133 -13.84 4.28 -9.60
N ILE A 134 -13.10 4.16 -10.68
CA ILE A 134 -11.87 4.91 -10.91
C ILE A 134 -12.18 6.32 -11.40
#